data_5283dbec51c0d0b88ae90bb08f37daf1
#
_entry.id   5283dbec51c0d0b88ae90bb08f37daf1
#
_cell.length_a   1.000
_cell.length_b   1.000
_cell.length_c   1.000
_cell.angle_alpha   90.00
_cell.angle_beta   90.00
_cell.angle_gamma   90.00
#
_symmetry.space_group_name_H-M   'P 1'
#
loop_
_entity.id
_entity.type
_entity.pdbx_description
1 polymer ?
#
loop_
_entity_poly.entity_id
_entity_poly.type
_entity_poly.pdbx_seq_one_letter_code
_entity_poly.pdbx_strand_id
1 'polypeptide(L)'
;ILAEAGEVAVIPAPSYPVYSRDLGNFSAVQRYDLVTHHDPVDIAAGPLLTIGHLEAAREEIIVSGRHFRMLILTSPDNPTGGIYSIDRLRSIAEWCIEHEIHLVVNEIYGLSIIDTAHPDIRDDYGEELNFTSFARVMAERQSEYLHLWYALSKDLGISGFRVGSLWTLNEDVLRAYENLNLTHSVSNHTQWLLSRLLTEDEFLRGYIERNQKRLTASYALAARAFREMGVPYVPSRGSLFLWVDLSEFLGEASEEAEMRLWREVFDDAGVLLTPGVGFGHSKHGQYRVVYPCVQPDELTEAMGRLARFVDSRRS
;
A
#
# COMPACT_ATOMS: atom_id res chain seq x y z
N ILE A 1 -21.90 1.58 -1.60
CA ILE A 1 -22.53 0.45 -0.90
C ILE A 1 -22.22 0.49 0.60
N LEU A 2 -20.97 0.66 1.01
CA LEU A 2 -20.56 0.66 2.43
C LEU A 2 -20.72 2.00 3.13
N ALA A 3 -20.86 3.09 2.39
CA ALA A 3 -20.98 4.44 2.93
C ALA A 3 -21.91 5.30 2.08
N GLU A 4 -22.53 6.29 2.71
CA GLU A 4 -23.39 7.29 2.08
C GLU A 4 -22.58 8.55 1.71
N ALA A 5 -23.16 9.39 0.86
CA ALA A 5 -22.55 10.67 0.49
C ALA A 5 -22.30 11.56 1.71
N GLY A 6 -21.09 12.08 1.85
CA GLY A 6 -20.66 12.92 2.98
C GLY A 6 -20.13 12.16 4.18
N GLU A 7 -20.31 10.84 4.28
CA GLU A 7 -19.67 10.01 5.29
C GLU A 7 -18.16 9.89 5.02
N VAL A 8 -17.41 9.46 6.03
CA VAL A 8 -15.94 9.47 6.02
C VAL A 8 -15.36 8.07 5.93
N ALA A 9 -14.43 7.90 4.99
CA ALA A 9 -13.51 6.78 4.93
C ALA A 9 -12.14 7.21 5.47
N VAL A 10 -11.73 6.62 6.59
CA VAL A 10 -10.43 6.85 7.20
C VAL A 10 -9.41 5.92 6.57
N ILE A 11 -8.25 6.45 6.22
CA ILE A 11 -7.15 5.72 5.58
C ILE A 11 -5.84 6.13 6.24
N PRO A 12 -5.04 5.21 6.82
CA PRO A 12 -3.72 5.55 7.35
C PRO A 12 -2.82 6.13 6.26
N ALA A 13 -2.16 7.26 6.55
CA ALA A 13 -1.25 7.94 5.63
C ALA A 13 0.23 7.62 5.97
N PRO A 14 1.12 7.57 4.96
CA PRO A 14 0.85 7.78 3.53
C PRO A 14 0.06 6.62 2.90
N SER A 15 -0.78 6.90 1.92
CA SER A 15 -1.61 5.87 1.27
C SER A 15 -1.88 6.17 -0.20
N TYR A 16 -2.35 5.15 -0.93
CA TYR A 16 -2.60 5.21 -2.36
C TYR A 16 -3.49 6.41 -2.76
N PRO A 17 -2.99 7.34 -3.62
CA PRO A 17 -3.68 8.60 -3.90
C PRO A 17 -5.05 8.45 -4.58
N VAL A 18 -5.23 7.37 -5.36
CA VAL A 18 -6.44 7.18 -6.18
C VAL A 18 -7.69 6.92 -5.33
N TYR A 19 -7.54 6.51 -4.07
CA TYR A 19 -8.68 6.40 -3.14
C TYR A 19 -9.51 7.70 -3.07
N SER A 20 -8.88 8.89 -3.20
CA SER A 20 -9.62 10.15 -3.22
C SER A 20 -10.59 10.26 -4.40
N ARG A 21 -10.19 9.74 -5.56
CA ARG A 21 -11.06 9.74 -6.76
C ARG A 21 -12.10 8.64 -6.70
N ASP A 22 -11.72 7.45 -6.25
CA ASP A 22 -12.62 6.31 -6.16
C ASP A 22 -13.76 6.58 -5.16
N LEU A 23 -13.45 7.16 -4.00
CA LEU A 23 -14.42 7.53 -2.98
C LEU A 23 -15.21 8.79 -3.36
N GLY A 24 -14.51 9.85 -3.80
CA GLY A 24 -15.11 11.15 -4.04
C GLY A 24 -15.97 11.21 -5.30
N ASN A 25 -15.44 10.72 -6.44
CA ASN A 25 -16.10 10.91 -7.74
C ASN A 25 -17.35 10.04 -7.93
N PHE A 26 -17.37 8.83 -7.34
CA PHE A 26 -18.48 7.90 -7.54
C PHE A 26 -19.51 7.91 -6.43
N SER A 27 -19.11 8.21 -5.21
CA SER A 27 -20.00 8.08 -4.04
C SER A 27 -20.02 9.31 -3.14
N ALA A 28 -19.24 10.35 -3.44
CA ALA A 28 -19.10 11.54 -2.60
C ALA A 28 -18.72 11.22 -1.13
N VAL A 29 -18.09 10.08 -0.90
CA VAL A 29 -17.50 9.70 0.39
C VAL A 29 -16.21 10.49 0.59
N GLN A 30 -16.06 11.05 1.78
CA GLN A 30 -14.90 11.89 2.10
C GLN A 30 -13.75 11.05 2.60
N ARG A 31 -12.57 11.24 2.00
CA ARG A 31 -11.33 10.66 2.49
C ARG A 31 -10.82 11.46 3.70
N TYR A 32 -10.41 10.75 4.75
CA TYR A 32 -9.69 11.29 5.90
C TYR A 32 -8.35 10.59 6.01
N ASP A 33 -7.26 11.34 5.82
CA ASP A 33 -5.90 10.84 5.94
C ASP A 33 -5.48 10.80 7.41
N LEU A 34 -5.34 9.61 7.98
CA LEU A 34 -4.92 9.41 9.37
C LEU A 34 -3.40 9.33 9.45
N VAL A 35 -2.77 10.43 9.81
CA VAL A 35 -1.31 10.49 10.04
C VAL A 35 -1.01 9.86 11.40
N THR A 36 -0.34 8.71 11.41
CA THR A 36 0.00 7.96 12.64
C THR A 36 1.44 8.21 13.11
N HIS A 37 2.26 8.91 12.33
CA HIS A 37 3.66 9.20 12.61
C HIS A 37 4.08 10.45 11.82
N HIS A 38 5.04 11.20 12.36
CA HIS A 38 5.54 12.42 11.72
C HIS A 38 6.81 12.19 10.90
N ASP A 39 7.55 11.11 11.16
CA ASP A 39 8.74 10.73 10.41
C ASP A 39 8.62 9.29 9.87
N PRO A 40 8.87 9.05 8.57
CA PRO A 40 8.83 7.71 8.00
C PRO A 40 9.87 6.75 8.59
N VAL A 41 10.97 7.26 9.13
CA VAL A 41 11.96 6.42 9.81
C VAL A 41 11.37 5.69 11.01
N ASP A 42 10.33 6.26 11.62
CA ASP A 42 9.59 5.62 12.72
C ASP A 42 8.75 4.40 12.27
N ILE A 43 8.57 4.21 10.95
CA ILE A 43 7.80 3.07 10.41
C ILE A 43 8.64 1.79 10.31
N ALA A 44 9.93 1.81 10.60
CA ALA A 44 10.79 0.61 10.52
C ALA A 44 10.22 -0.62 11.25
N ALA A 45 9.34 -0.40 12.24
CA ALA A 45 8.61 -1.43 12.97
C ALA A 45 7.28 -1.89 12.30
N GLY A 46 6.93 -1.39 11.12
CA GLY A 46 5.64 -1.63 10.44
C GLY A 46 4.61 -0.51 10.71
N PRO A 47 3.37 -0.64 10.21
CA PRO A 47 2.35 0.39 10.37
C PRO A 47 2.07 0.69 11.84
N LEU A 48 2.15 1.97 12.21
CA LEU A 48 2.01 2.43 13.60
C LEU A 48 0.55 2.64 14.05
N LEU A 49 -0.43 2.25 13.25
CA LEU A 49 -1.85 2.40 13.57
C LEU A 49 -2.20 1.70 14.90
N THR A 50 -2.71 2.47 15.86
CA THR A 50 -3.18 2.01 17.15
C THR A 50 -4.67 2.29 17.32
N ILE A 51 -5.31 1.65 18.30
CA ILE A 51 -6.70 1.96 18.66
C ILE A 51 -6.83 3.43 19.11
N GLY A 52 -5.83 3.96 19.84
CA GLY A 52 -5.81 5.36 20.23
C GLY A 52 -5.85 6.33 19.03
N HIS A 53 -5.20 6.02 17.92
CA HIS A 53 -5.30 6.81 16.69
C HIS A 53 -6.71 6.76 16.09
N LEU A 54 -7.37 5.60 16.13
CA LEU A 54 -8.74 5.43 15.62
C LEU A 54 -9.76 6.18 16.47
N GLU A 55 -9.62 6.13 17.81
CA GLU A 55 -10.47 6.90 18.73
C GLU A 55 -10.33 8.40 18.51
N ALA A 56 -9.10 8.91 18.42
CA ALA A 56 -8.85 10.32 18.16
C ALA A 56 -9.47 10.79 16.83
N ALA A 57 -9.29 10.01 15.77
CA ALA A 57 -9.89 10.30 14.47
C ALA A 57 -11.42 10.26 14.53
N ARG A 58 -11.98 9.31 15.26
CA ARG A 58 -13.44 9.18 15.44
C ARG A 58 -14.01 10.38 16.17
N GLU A 59 -13.39 10.82 17.24
CA GLU A 59 -13.79 12.01 17.99
C GLU A 59 -13.76 13.28 17.10
N GLU A 60 -12.68 13.49 16.36
CA GLU A 60 -12.52 14.63 15.43
C GLU A 60 -13.62 14.62 14.34
N ILE A 61 -13.88 13.47 13.75
CA ILE A 61 -14.89 13.32 12.71
C ILE A 61 -16.30 13.62 13.28
N ILE A 62 -16.63 13.11 14.47
CA ILE A 62 -17.91 13.36 15.14
C ILE A 62 -18.07 14.85 15.49
N VAL A 63 -17.04 15.49 16.04
CA VAL A 63 -17.05 16.94 16.35
C VAL A 63 -17.27 17.78 15.09
N SER A 64 -16.80 17.31 13.93
CA SER A 64 -17.06 17.97 12.65
C SER A 64 -18.48 17.74 12.09
N GLY A 65 -19.35 17.03 12.81
CA GLY A 65 -20.71 16.69 12.39
C GLY A 65 -20.81 15.62 11.32
N ARG A 66 -19.76 14.81 11.16
CA ARG A 66 -19.69 13.73 10.16
C ARG A 66 -19.67 12.35 10.83
N HIS A 67 -19.77 11.30 10.01
CA HIS A 67 -19.75 9.91 10.47
C HIS A 67 -18.52 9.17 9.93
N PHE A 68 -17.74 8.58 10.80
CA PHE A 68 -16.67 7.63 10.46
C PHE A 68 -17.34 6.31 10.10
N ARG A 69 -17.49 6.02 8.82
CA ARG A 69 -18.22 4.87 8.32
C ARG A 69 -17.35 3.72 7.89
N MET A 70 -16.14 4.01 7.37
CA MET A 70 -15.28 2.99 6.77
C MET A 70 -13.81 3.24 7.12
N LEU A 71 -13.09 2.19 7.51
CA LEU A 71 -11.64 2.15 7.62
C LEU A 71 -11.07 1.30 6.49
N ILE A 72 -10.14 1.86 5.70
CA ILE A 72 -9.46 1.13 4.63
C ILE A 72 -7.99 0.94 5.00
N LEU A 73 -7.56 -0.32 5.10
CA LEU A 73 -6.18 -0.71 5.29
C LEU A 73 -5.66 -1.38 4.01
N THR A 74 -4.41 -1.15 3.66
CA THR A 74 -3.71 -1.90 2.61
C THR A 74 -2.57 -2.67 3.25
N SER A 75 -2.50 -4.00 3.02
CA SER A 75 -1.46 -4.85 3.61
C SER A 75 -1.08 -5.98 2.64
N PRO A 76 0.15 -6.00 2.13
CA PRO A 76 1.22 -4.99 2.26
C PRO A 76 0.84 -3.63 1.70
N ASP A 77 1.37 -2.56 2.30
CA ASP A 77 0.96 -1.19 2.04
C ASP A 77 1.56 -0.60 0.74
N ASN A 78 0.89 0.41 0.23
CA ASN A 78 1.34 1.32 -0.81
C ASN A 78 1.25 2.77 -0.28
N PRO A 79 2.39 3.44 0.02
CA PRO A 79 3.69 3.25 -0.62
C PRO A 79 4.76 2.53 0.22
N THR A 80 4.53 2.26 1.50
CA THR A 80 5.59 1.88 2.45
C THR A 80 6.02 0.42 2.38
N GLY A 81 5.15 -0.45 1.87
CA GLY A 81 5.36 -1.90 1.89
C GLY A 81 5.22 -2.53 3.27
N GLY A 82 4.73 -1.78 4.26
CA GLY A 82 4.48 -2.27 5.61
C GLY A 82 3.35 -3.31 5.65
N ILE A 83 3.41 -4.20 6.64
CA ILE A 83 2.36 -5.20 6.90
C ILE A 83 1.86 -5.07 8.33
N TYR A 84 0.60 -5.39 8.55
CA TYR A 84 0.02 -5.48 9.89
C TYR A 84 0.23 -6.87 10.48
N SER A 85 0.57 -6.97 11.77
CA SER A 85 0.55 -8.23 12.48
C SER A 85 -0.89 -8.74 12.60
N ILE A 86 -1.06 -10.06 12.70
CA ILE A 86 -2.39 -10.67 12.86
C ILE A 86 -3.10 -10.18 14.13
N ASP A 87 -2.34 -9.96 15.22
CA ASP A 87 -2.90 -9.45 16.47
C ASP A 87 -3.37 -8.00 16.36
N ARG A 88 -2.63 -7.18 15.60
CA ARG A 88 -3.05 -5.81 15.28
C ARG A 88 -4.33 -5.81 14.46
N LEU A 89 -4.42 -6.67 13.44
CA LEU A 89 -5.63 -6.81 12.61
C LEU A 89 -6.82 -7.29 13.45
N ARG A 90 -6.63 -8.20 14.41
CA ARG A 90 -7.69 -8.64 15.34
C ARG A 90 -8.19 -7.47 16.19
N SER A 91 -7.29 -6.73 16.82
CA SER A 91 -7.67 -5.60 17.67
C SER A 91 -8.42 -4.51 16.89
N ILE A 92 -7.97 -4.20 15.66
CA ILE A 92 -8.66 -3.25 14.78
C ILE A 92 -10.04 -3.78 14.35
N ALA A 93 -10.13 -5.06 14.01
CA ALA A 93 -11.41 -5.68 13.63
C ALA A 93 -12.42 -5.66 14.78
N GLU A 94 -11.99 -5.99 16.00
CA GLU A 94 -12.84 -5.92 17.20
C GLU A 94 -13.35 -4.51 17.44
N TRP A 95 -12.46 -3.52 17.38
CA TRP A 95 -12.83 -2.11 17.50
C TRP A 95 -13.82 -1.66 16.42
N CYS A 96 -13.61 -2.04 15.18
CA CYS A 96 -14.50 -1.70 14.07
C CYS A 96 -15.89 -2.33 14.24
N ILE A 97 -15.96 -3.58 14.68
CA ILE A 97 -17.23 -4.28 14.97
C ILE A 97 -17.99 -3.57 16.10
N GLU A 98 -17.29 -3.22 17.20
CA GLU A 98 -17.89 -2.54 18.35
C GLU A 98 -18.51 -1.18 17.97
N HIS A 99 -17.88 -0.48 17.01
CA HIS A 99 -18.32 0.87 16.60
C HIS A 99 -19.15 0.88 15.31
N GLU A 100 -19.53 -0.30 14.79
CA GLU A 100 -20.31 -0.45 13.54
C GLU A 100 -19.65 0.24 12.33
N ILE A 101 -18.29 0.19 12.28
CA ILE A 101 -17.46 0.75 11.23
C ILE A 101 -17.06 -0.39 10.28
N HIS A 102 -17.24 -0.20 8.97
CA HIS A 102 -16.79 -1.18 7.98
C HIS A 102 -15.27 -1.18 7.85
N LEU A 103 -14.63 -2.28 8.19
CA LEU A 103 -13.21 -2.51 7.97
C LEU A 103 -12.99 -3.20 6.63
N VAL A 104 -12.29 -2.51 5.74
CA VAL A 104 -11.84 -3.06 4.47
C VAL A 104 -10.34 -3.26 4.51
N VAL A 105 -9.88 -4.50 4.34
CA VAL A 105 -8.45 -4.80 4.18
C VAL A 105 -8.19 -5.15 2.72
N ASN A 106 -7.35 -4.33 2.08
CA ASN A 106 -6.94 -4.51 0.69
C ASN A 106 -5.61 -5.26 0.64
N GLU A 107 -5.64 -6.51 0.22
CA GLU A 107 -4.47 -7.41 0.12
C GLU A 107 -3.96 -7.55 -1.32
N ILE A 108 -4.09 -6.52 -2.14
CA ILE A 108 -3.69 -6.57 -3.56
C ILE A 108 -2.22 -6.94 -3.79
N TYR A 109 -1.37 -6.83 -2.76
CA TYR A 109 0.05 -7.22 -2.75
C TYR A 109 0.33 -8.44 -1.85
N GLY A 110 -0.70 -9.20 -1.45
CA GLY A 110 -0.61 -10.27 -0.43
C GLY A 110 0.36 -11.40 -0.78
N LEU A 111 0.68 -11.60 -2.05
CA LEU A 111 1.68 -12.57 -2.51
C LEU A 111 3.01 -11.92 -2.95
N SER A 112 3.10 -10.59 -2.96
CA SER A 112 4.32 -9.84 -3.27
C SER A 112 5.11 -9.55 -1.99
N ILE A 113 5.59 -10.60 -1.34
CA ILE A 113 6.30 -10.56 -0.05
C ILE A 113 7.81 -10.60 -0.29
N ILE A 114 8.55 -9.81 0.50
CA ILE A 114 10.01 -9.74 0.52
C ILE A 114 10.54 -10.71 1.58
N ASP A 115 11.55 -11.49 1.25
CA ASP A 115 12.31 -12.29 2.20
C ASP A 115 13.21 -11.38 3.06
N THR A 116 12.73 -11.03 4.25
CA THR A 116 13.44 -10.16 5.19
C THR A 116 14.70 -10.79 5.79
N ALA A 117 14.90 -12.10 5.62
CA ALA A 117 16.13 -12.80 6.03
C ALA A 117 17.27 -12.69 4.99
N HIS A 118 17.02 -12.07 3.83
CA HIS A 118 18.05 -11.87 2.80
C HIS A 118 19.26 -11.12 3.36
N PRO A 119 20.49 -11.59 3.12
CA PRO A 119 21.71 -11.06 3.78
C PRO A 119 21.91 -9.54 3.66
N ASP A 120 21.52 -8.95 2.52
CA ASP A 120 21.75 -7.53 2.25
C ASP A 120 20.77 -6.58 2.95
N ILE A 121 19.67 -7.11 3.51
CA ILE A 121 18.58 -6.28 4.08
C ILE A 121 18.13 -6.70 5.48
N ARG A 122 18.53 -7.88 5.97
CA ARG A 122 18.07 -8.42 7.27
C ARG A 122 18.30 -7.47 8.45
N ASP A 123 19.35 -6.67 8.38
CA ASP A 123 19.71 -5.73 9.46
C ASP A 123 18.78 -4.49 9.50
N ASP A 124 17.92 -4.30 8.50
CA ASP A 124 16.89 -3.27 8.46
C ASP A 124 15.66 -3.64 9.33
N TYR A 125 15.56 -4.90 9.78
CA TYR A 125 14.39 -5.43 10.47
C TYR A 125 14.72 -5.85 11.90
N GLY A 126 14.01 -5.26 12.88
CA GLY A 126 14.22 -5.57 14.30
C GLY A 126 13.49 -6.84 14.76
N GLU A 127 12.33 -7.15 14.16
CA GLU A 127 11.49 -8.28 14.51
C GLU A 127 11.04 -9.06 13.27
N GLU A 128 10.90 -10.38 13.45
CA GLU A 128 10.27 -11.21 12.44
C GLU A 128 8.77 -10.94 12.43
N LEU A 129 8.27 -10.39 11.32
CA LEU A 129 6.86 -10.15 11.08
C LEU A 129 6.48 -10.76 9.73
N ASN A 130 5.70 -11.82 9.77
CA ASN A 130 5.23 -12.53 8.58
C ASN A 130 3.84 -12.06 8.18
N PHE A 131 3.64 -11.90 6.87
CA PHE A 131 2.31 -11.60 6.32
C PHE A 131 1.34 -12.75 6.65
N THR A 132 0.20 -12.37 7.20
CA THR A 132 -0.94 -13.28 7.41
C THR A 132 -2.19 -12.60 6.86
N SER A 133 -2.92 -13.30 5.97
CA SER A 133 -4.13 -12.75 5.37
C SER A 133 -5.20 -12.43 6.42
N PHE A 134 -5.88 -11.32 6.23
CA PHE A 134 -7.04 -10.88 7.01
C PHE A 134 -8.21 -11.88 6.93
N ALA A 135 -8.24 -12.71 5.89
CA ALA A 135 -9.18 -13.84 5.79
C ALA A 135 -9.21 -14.71 7.06
N ARG A 136 -8.06 -14.85 7.75
CA ARG A 136 -7.99 -15.58 9.01
C ARG A 136 -8.77 -14.88 10.13
N VAL A 137 -8.65 -13.56 10.24
CA VAL A 137 -9.43 -12.77 11.22
C VAL A 137 -10.92 -12.87 10.92
N MET A 138 -11.30 -12.75 9.63
CA MET A 138 -12.70 -12.88 9.21
C MET A 138 -13.29 -14.27 9.52
N ALA A 139 -12.49 -15.33 9.43
CA ALA A 139 -12.91 -16.68 9.81
C ALA A 139 -13.12 -16.83 11.32
N GLU A 140 -12.31 -16.13 12.13
CA GLU A 140 -12.40 -16.14 13.60
C GLU A 140 -13.53 -15.22 14.12
N ARG A 141 -13.78 -14.11 13.44
CA ARG A 141 -14.73 -13.04 13.83
C ARG A 141 -15.75 -12.81 12.73
N GLN A 142 -16.63 -13.77 12.53
CA GLN A 142 -17.71 -13.66 11.51
C GLN A 142 -18.58 -12.43 11.76
N SER A 143 -18.40 -11.38 10.93
CA SER A 143 -19.09 -10.11 11.07
C SER A 143 -19.37 -9.47 9.70
N GLU A 144 -20.53 -8.82 9.60
CA GLU A 144 -20.92 -8.05 8.43
C GLU A 144 -20.10 -6.76 8.21
N TYR A 145 -19.33 -6.32 9.22
CA TYR A 145 -18.47 -5.14 9.13
C TYR A 145 -17.08 -5.44 8.59
N LEU A 146 -16.73 -6.70 8.32
CA LEU A 146 -15.39 -7.09 7.84
C LEU A 146 -15.42 -7.44 6.36
N HIS A 147 -14.49 -6.84 5.61
CA HIS A 147 -14.38 -7.01 4.16
C HIS A 147 -12.94 -7.20 3.73
N LEU A 148 -12.70 -8.13 2.81
CA LEU A 148 -11.40 -8.37 2.20
C LEU A 148 -11.46 -8.06 0.71
N TRP A 149 -10.55 -7.19 0.25
CA TRP A 149 -10.34 -6.94 -1.18
C TRP A 149 -9.05 -7.58 -1.65
N TYR A 150 -9.11 -8.20 -2.81
CA TYR A 150 -7.95 -8.73 -3.51
C TYR A 150 -8.10 -8.51 -5.02
N ALA A 151 -6.97 -8.43 -5.73
CA ALA A 151 -6.97 -8.36 -7.18
C ALA A 151 -5.72 -9.03 -7.77
N LEU A 152 -5.87 -9.62 -8.95
CA LEU A 152 -4.80 -10.32 -9.64
C LEU A 152 -3.81 -9.37 -10.35
N SER A 153 -4.10 -8.07 -10.32
CA SER A 153 -3.38 -7.03 -11.06
C SER A 153 -1.90 -6.90 -10.72
N LYS A 154 -1.54 -7.13 -9.44
CA LYS A 154 -0.18 -6.91 -8.93
C LYS A 154 0.57 -8.22 -8.77
N ASP A 155 0.07 -9.11 -7.95
CA ASP A 155 0.74 -10.36 -7.62
C ASP A 155 0.98 -11.27 -8.85
N LEU A 156 0.03 -11.29 -9.79
CA LEU A 156 0.16 -12.05 -11.04
C LEU A 156 0.56 -11.20 -12.26
N GLY A 157 0.71 -9.88 -12.10
CA GLY A 157 1.13 -8.99 -13.19
C GLY A 157 0.10 -8.82 -14.32
N ILE A 158 -1.17 -9.21 -14.09
CA ILE A 158 -2.23 -9.24 -15.12
C ILE A 158 -3.24 -8.09 -14.96
N SER A 159 -2.75 -6.89 -14.69
CA SER A 159 -3.61 -5.71 -14.45
C SER A 159 -4.56 -5.39 -15.64
N GLY A 160 -4.18 -5.75 -16.85
CA GLY A 160 -5.02 -5.60 -18.06
C GLY A 160 -6.27 -6.48 -18.06
N PHE A 161 -6.32 -7.54 -17.29
CA PHE A 161 -7.49 -8.42 -17.20
C PHE A 161 -8.63 -7.83 -16.37
N ARG A 162 -8.38 -6.80 -15.58
CA ARG A 162 -9.36 -6.07 -14.79
C ARG A 162 -10.16 -6.95 -13.83
N VAL A 163 -9.46 -7.82 -13.07
CA VAL A 163 -10.08 -8.78 -12.14
C VAL A 163 -9.71 -8.46 -10.70
N GLY A 164 -10.73 -8.26 -9.90
CA GLY A 164 -10.66 -8.16 -8.46
C GLY A 164 -11.74 -9.01 -7.81
N SER A 165 -11.61 -9.25 -6.52
CA SER A 165 -12.56 -9.98 -5.71
C SER A 165 -12.84 -9.24 -4.41
N LEU A 166 -14.07 -9.34 -3.96
CA LEU A 166 -14.53 -8.92 -2.65
C LEU A 166 -15.00 -10.17 -1.90
N TRP A 167 -14.50 -10.33 -0.69
CA TRP A 167 -15.04 -11.30 0.26
C TRP A 167 -15.66 -10.58 1.45
N THR A 168 -16.92 -10.90 1.76
CA THR A 168 -17.70 -10.31 2.85
C THR A 168 -18.81 -11.26 3.30
N LEU A 169 -19.24 -11.13 4.54
CA LEU A 169 -20.43 -11.80 5.07
C LEU A 169 -21.66 -10.85 5.12
N ASN A 170 -21.50 -9.62 4.65
CA ASN A 170 -22.59 -8.65 4.58
C ASN A 170 -23.49 -8.95 3.38
N GLU A 171 -24.71 -9.47 3.64
CA GLU A 171 -25.64 -9.87 2.59
C GLU A 171 -26.14 -8.70 1.74
N ASP A 172 -26.28 -7.50 2.32
CA ASP A 172 -26.70 -6.31 1.58
C ASP A 172 -25.61 -5.85 0.60
N VAL A 173 -24.35 -5.95 1.01
CA VAL A 173 -23.21 -5.69 0.12
C VAL A 173 -23.17 -6.70 -1.02
N LEU A 174 -23.36 -8.00 -0.74
CA LEU A 174 -23.38 -9.03 -1.77
C LEU A 174 -24.52 -8.79 -2.76
N ARG A 175 -25.73 -8.50 -2.27
CA ARG A 175 -26.90 -8.23 -3.11
C ARG A 175 -26.72 -6.99 -3.99
N ALA A 176 -26.17 -5.92 -3.43
CA ALA A 176 -25.85 -4.70 -4.19
C ALA A 176 -24.75 -4.94 -5.23
N TYR A 177 -23.72 -5.71 -4.87
CA TYR A 177 -22.64 -6.08 -5.77
C TYR A 177 -23.11 -6.96 -6.93
N GLU A 178 -24.01 -7.91 -6.70
CA GLU A 178 -24.61 -8.71 -7.75
C GLU A 178 -25.33 -7.84 -8.79
N ASN A 179 -26.08 -6.84 -8.36
CA ASN A 179 -26.76 -5.91 -9.26
C ASN A 179 -25.77 -5.09 -10.10
N LEU A 180 -24.69 -4.60 -9.50
CA LEU A 180 -23.62 -3.89 -10.23
C LEU A 180 -22.91 -4.82 -11.22
N ASN A 181 -22.71 -6.06 -10.85
CA ASN A 181 -22.00 -7.05 -11.66
C ASN A 181 -22.75 -7.43 -12.95
N LEU A 182 -24.04 -7.20 -13.05
CA LEU A 182 -24.80 -7.42 -14.29
C LEU A 182 -24.21 -6.62 -15.47
N THR A 183 -23.66 -5.44 -15.20
CA THR A 183 -23.10 -4.54 -16.23
C THR A 183 -21.57 -4.42 -16.19
N HIS A 184 -20.94 -4.85 -15.11
CA HIS A 184 -19.50 -4.68 -14.86
C HIS A 184 -18.78 -6.01 -14.63
N SER A 185 -19.38 -7.13 -15.02
CA SER A 185 -18.77 -8.45 -14.85
C SER A 185 -17.50 -8.61 -15.69
N VAL A 186 -16.59 -9.43 -15.19
CA VAL A 186 -15.40 -9.86 -15.93
C VAL A 186 -15.82 -10.59 -17.20
N SER A 187 -15.19 -10.29 -18.34
CA SER A 187 -15.53 -10.93 -19.62
C SER A 187 -15.40 -12.45 -19.56
N ASN A 188 -16.25 -13.17 -20.29
CA ASN A 188 -16.22 -14.65 -20.33
C ASN A 188 -14.87 -15.20 -20.80
N HIS A 189 -14.18 -14.52 -21.72
CA HIS A 189 -12.85 -14.91 -22.16
C HIS A 189 -11.83 -14.82 -21.03
N THR A 190 -11.86 -13.72 -20.28
CA THR A 190 -10.99 -13.52 -19.10
C THR A 190 -11.30 -14.57 -18.03
N GLN A 191 -12.56 -14.83 -17.74
CA GLN A 191 -12.97 -15.85 -16.77
C GLN A 191 -12.47 -17.24 -17.19
N TRP A 192 -12.60 -17.59 -18.48
CA TRP A 192 -12.12 -18.87 -18.99
C TRP A 192 -10.58 -19.00 -18.87
N LEU A 193 -9.83 -17.97 -19.26
CA LEU A 193 -8.37 -17.96 -19.11
C LEU A 193 -7.96 -18.11 -17.65
N LEU A 194 -8.60 -17.35 -16.74
CA LEU A 194 -8.31 -17.39 -15.31
C LEU A 194 -8.69 -18.73 -14.68
N SER A 195 -9.80 -19.34 -15.10
CA SER A 195 -10.17 -20.67 -14.60
C SER A 195 -9.11 -21.72 -14.93
N ARG A 196 -8.44 -21.60 -16.10
CA ARG A 196 -7.32 -22.47 -16.48
C ARG A 196 -6.06 -22.15 -15.67
N LEU A 197 -5.71 -20.87 -15.56
CA LEU A 197 -4.52 -20.43 -14.83
C LEU A 197 -4.61 -20.79 -13.33
N LEU A 198 -5.74 -20.53 -12.71
CA LEU A 198 -5.92 -20.69 -11.26
C LEU A 198 -6.11 -22.13 -10.81
N THR A 199 -6.31 -23.06 -11.74
CA THR A 199 -6.36 -24.53 -11.46
C THR A 199 -5.01 -25.23 -11.65
N GLU A 200 -3.98 -24.51 -12.13
CA GLU A 200 -2.63 -25.06 -12.34
C GLU A 200 -1.76 -24.81 -11.10
N ASP A 201 -2.03 -25.54 -10.02
CA ASP A 201 -1.39 -25.33 -8.70
C ASP A 201 0.14 -25.32 -8.76
N GLU A 202 0.76 -26.25 -9.47
CA GLU A 202 2.22 -26.34 -9.57
C GLU A 202 2.81 -25.10 -10.28
N PHE A 203 2.17 -24.68 -11.37
CA PHE A 203 2.56 -23.46 -12.07
C PHE A 203 2.45 -22.23 -11.18
N LEU A 204 1.31 -22.06 -10.49
CA LEU A 204 1.08 -20.90 -9.62
C LEU A 204 2.09 -20.83 -8.46
N ARG A 205 2.32 -21.95 -7.78
CA ARG A 205 3.32 -22.01 -6.71
C ARG A 205 4.71 -21.62 -7.22
N GLY A 206 5.15 -22.24 -8.31
CA GLY A 206 6.44 -21.95 -8.93
C GLY A 206 6.55 -20.51 -9.48
N TYR A 207 5.44 -19.91 -9.93
CA TYR A 207 5.39 -18.52 -10.33
C TYR A 207 5.57 -17.60 -9.13
N ILE A 208 4.78 -17.80 -8.06
CA ILE A 208 4.82 -16.98 -6.84
C ILE A 208 6.22 -17.03 -6.21
N GLU A 209 6.78 -18.21 -6.03
CA GLU A 209 8.13 -18.38 -5.48
C GLU A 209 9.20 -17.65 -6.29
N ARG A 210 9.15 -17.75 -7.62
CA ARG A 210 10.06 -17.02 -8.51
C ARG A 210 9.88 -15.53 -8.41
N ASN A 211 8.61 -15.07 -8.37
CA ASN A 211 8.30 -13.65 -8.24
C ASN A 211 8.85 -13.08 -6.93
N GLN A 212 8.62 -13.75 -5.81
CA GLN A 212 9.12 -13.34 -4.50
C GLN A 212 10.65 -13.28 -4.45
N LYS A 213 11.33 -14.28 -5.03
CA LYS A 213 12.81 -14.29 -5.12
C LYS A 213 13.33 -13.10 -5.93
N ARG A 214 12.73 -12.83 -7.10
CA ARG A 214 13.11 -11.69 -7.94
C ARG A 214 12.79 -10.35 -7.28
N LEU A 215 11.64 -10.27 -6.65
CA LEU A 215 11.21 -9.09 -5.91
C LEU A 215 12.19 -8.76 -4.78
N THR A 216 12.55 -9.77 -3.98
CA THR A 216 13.54 -9.63 -2.90
C THR A 216 14.91 -9.18 -3.43
N ALA A 217 15.39 -9.77 -4.51
CA ALA A 217 16.68 -9.39 -5.11
C ALA A 217 16.68 -7.94 -5.61
N SER A 218 15.62 -7.51 -6.30
CA SER A 218 15.49 -6.11 -6.77
C SER A 218 15.34 -5.14 -5.61
N TYR A 219 14.57 -5.50 -4.58
CA TYR A 219 14.45 -4.70 -3.37
C TYR A 219 15.79 -4.54 -2.65
N ALA A 220 16.52 -5.64 -2.43
CA ALA A 220 17.81 -5.64 -1.77
C ALA A 220 18.84 -4.76 -2.50
N LEU A 221 18.83 -4.79 -3.85
CA LEU A 221 19.65 -3.91 -4.67
C LEU A 221 19.31 -2.43 -4.43
N ALA A 222 18.04 -2.06 -4.49
CA ALA A 222 17.60 -0.68 -4.29
C ALA A 222 17.86 -0.21 -2.85
N ALA A 223 17.51 -1.01 -1.84
CA ALA A 223 17.73 -0.68 -0.42
C ALA A 223 19.22 -0.47 -0.10
N ARG A 224 20.09 -1.34 -0.61
CA ARG A 224 21.55 -1.18 -0.48
C ARG A 224 22.01 0.14 -1.10
N ALA A 225 21.55 0.47 -2.31
CA ALA A 225 21.94 1.71 -2.97
C ALA A 225 21.49 2.95 -2.18
N PHE A 226 20.27 2.98 -1.62
CA PHE A 226 19.83 4.10 -0.77
C PHE A 226 20.63 4.19 0.53
N ARG A 227 21.00 3.06 1.12
CA ARG A 227 21.88 3.03 2.31
C ARG A 227 23.27 3.57 1.99
N GLU A 228 23.87 3.17 0.86
CA GLU A 228 25.16 3.66 0.40
C GLU A 228 25.12 5.17 0.10
N MET A 229 24.01 5.68 -0.45
CA MET A 229 23.77 7.11 -0.65
C MET A 229 23.52 7.87 0.66
N GLY A 230 23.29 7.19 1.79
CA GLY A 230 22.87 7.82 3.03
C GLY A 230 21.50 8.48 2.94
N VAL A 231 20.63 8.01 2.05
CA VAL A 231 19.24 8.47 1.89
C VAL A 231 18.32 7.60 2.75
N PRO A 232 17.57 8.19 3.69
CA PRO A 232 16.65 7.44 4.53
C PRO A 232 15.52 6.79 3.71
N TYR A 233 15.09 5.60 4.13
CA TYR A 233 13.97 4.90 3.54
C TYR A 233 13.22 4.05 4.56
N VAL A 234 11.98 3.70 4.26
CA VAL A 234 11.17 2.80 5.07
C VAL A 234 11.44 1.36 4.64
N PRO A 235 11.89 0.47 5.54
CA PRO A 235 12.09 -0.93 5.23
C PRO A 235 10.77 -1.62 4.85
N SER A 236 10.66 -2.04 3.58
CA SER A 236 9.48 -2.70 3.04
C SER A 236 9.49 -4.20 3.34
N ARG A 237 8.34 -4.78 3.70
CA ARG A 237 8.14 -6.22 3.90
C ARG A 237 7.39 -6.87 2.76
N GLY A 238 6.88 -6.07 1.84
CA GLY A 238 6.11 -6.52 0.68
C GLY A 238 5.77 -5.39 -0.26
N SER A 239 4.85 -5.63 -1.18
CA SER A 239 4.47 -4.73 -2.26
C SER A 239 5.58 -4.53 -3.32
N LEU A 240 5.45 -3.50 -4.14
CA LEU A 240 6.34 -3.20 -5.26
C LEU A 240 7.11 -1.89 -5.05
N PHE A 241 7.12 -1.37 -3.81
CA PHE A 241 7.51 0.00 -3.52
C PHE A 241 8.55 0.09 -2.42
N LEU A 242 9.34 1.16 -2.54
CA LEU A 242 10.23 1.64 -1.50
C LEU A 242 9.93 3.12 -1.31
N TRP A 243 9.70 3.52 -0.05
CA TRP A 243 9.40 4.90 0.34
C TRP A 243 10.66 5.55 0.87
N VAL A 244 11.11 6.61 0.21
CA VAL A 244 12.41 7.25 0.47
C VAL A 244 12.22 8.71 0.87
N ASP A 245 13.16 9.25 1.62
CA ASP A 245 13.17 10.61 2.10
C ASP A 245 14.33 11.41 1.46
N LEU A 246 13.97 12.33 0.57
CA LEU A 246 14.90 13.28 -0.06
C LEU A 246 14.68 14.70 0.46
N SER A 247 14.05 14.87 1.63
CA SER A 247 13.70 16.18 2.19
C SER A 247 14.91 17.08 2.44
N GLU A 248 16.10 16.49 2.65
CA GLU A 248 17.35 17.25 2.80
C GLU A 248 17.69 18.11 1.57
N PHE A 249 17.14 17.80 0.39
CA PHE A 249 17.42 18.51 -0.86
C PHE A 249 16.33 19.53 -1.24
N LEU A 250 15.30 19.71 -0.41
CA LEU A 250 14.18 20.60 -0.78
C LEU A 250 14.51 22.10 -0.69
N GLY A 251 15.39 22.51 0.23
CA GLY A 251 15.60 23.90 0.59
C GLY A 251 14.49 24.47 1.46
N GLU A 252 13.21 24.27 1.10
CA GLU A 252 12.02 24.59 1.90
C GLU A 252 11.02 23.43 1.90
N ALA A 253 10.27 23.26 2.98
CA ALA A 253 9.27 22.22 3.12
C ALA A 253 7.94 22.68 2.47
N SER A 254 7.83 22.53 1.14
CA SER A 254 6.62 22.88 0.39
C SER A 254 6.35 21.91 -0.75
N GLU A 255 5.10 21.87 -1.21
CA GLU A 255 4.69 21.06 -2.38
C GLU A 255 5.43 21.50 -3.64
N GLU A 256 5.60 22.81 -3.82
CA GLU A 256 6.31 23.39 -4.95
C GLU A 256 7.79 22.96 -4.97
N ALA A 257 8.45 22.92 -3.80
CA ALA A 257 9.83 22.46 -3.68
C ALA A 257 9.94 20.96 -3.97
N GLU A 258 9.00 20.14 -3.48
CA GLU A 258 8.94 18.71 -3.77
C GLU A 258 8.78 18.45 -5.27
N MET A 259 7.89 19.17 -5.94
CA MET A 259 7.66 19.04 -7.38
C MET A 259 8.85 19.56 -8.21
N ARG A 260 9.58 20.59 -7.73
CA ARG A 260 10.83 21.04 -8.37
C ARG A 260 11.90 19.94 -8.26
N LEU A 261 12.14 19.41 -7.06
CA LEU A 261 13.12 18.35 -6.84
C LEU A 261 12.79 17.09 -7.65
N TRP A 262 11.50 16.71 -7.74
CA TRP A 262 11.04 15.62 -8.59
C TRP A 262 11.46 15.81 -10.05
N ARG A 263 11.27 17.03 -10.59
CA ARG A 263 11.64 17.38 -11.96
C ARG A 263 13.16 17.35 -12.14
N GLU A 264 13.92 17.89 -11.20
CA GLU A 264 15.37 17.89 -11.24
C GLU A 264 15.93 16.45 -11.22
N VAL A 265 15.41 15.56 -10.39
CA VAL A 265 15.77 14.14 -10.39
C VAL A 265 15.49 13.50 -11.77
N PHE A 266 14.34 13.83 -12.37
CA PHE A 266 14.01 13.31 -13.69
C PHE A 266 14.92 13.86 -14.78
N ASP A 267 15.15 15.17 -14.82
CA ASP A 267 15.92 15.85 -15.88
C ASP A 267 17.43 15.52 -15.77
N ASP A 268 18.00 15.50 -14.57
CA ASP A 268 19.44 15.34 -14.35
C ASP A 268 19.86 13.86 -14.22
N ALA A 269 19.06 13.04 -13.51
CA ALA A 269 19.38 11.63 -13.31
C ALA A 269 18.65 10.68 -14.28
N GLY A 270 17.60 11.14 -14.96
CA GLY A 270 16.77 10.29 -15.83
C GLY A 270 16.01 9.21 -15.04
N VAL A 271 15.71 9.46 -13.78
CA VAL A 271 15.00 8.53 -12.89
C VAL A 271 13.64 9.10 -12.53
N LEU A 272 12.58 8.36 -12.88
CA LEU A 272 11.21 8.76 -12.57
C LEU A 272 10.78 8.19 -11.22
N LEU A 273 10.68 9.06 -10.21
CA LEU A 273 10.10 8.76 -8.90
C LEU A 273 8.61 9.15 -8.90
N THR A 274 7.86 8.75 -7.87
CA THR A 274 6.51 9.28 -7.64
C THR A 274 6.58 10.22 -6.43
N PRO A 275 6.25 11.51 -6.57
CA PRO A 275 6.29 12.46 -5.46
C PRO A 275 5.27 12.09 -4.39
N GLY A 276 5.55 12.45 -3.13
CA GLY A 276 4.73 12.17 -1.96
C GLY A 276 3.43 12.97 -1.92
N VAL A 277 3.38 14.06 -2.66
CA VAL A 277 2.16 14.85 -2.84
C VAL A 277 0.99 13.96 -3.28
N GLY A 278 -0.12 14.05 -2.55
CA GLY A 278 -1.31 13.24 -2.80
C GLY A 278 -1.38 11.91 -2.03
N PHE A 279 -0.29 11.46 -1.38
CA PHE A 279 -0.34 10.28 -0.51
C PHE A 279 -0.94 10.57 0.88
N GLY A 280 -1.30 11.82 1.17
CA GLY A 280 -1.96 12.22 2.43
C GLY A 280 -1.02 12.40 3.62
N HIS A 281 0.30 12.35 3.42
CA HIS A 281 1.28 12.59 4.46
C HIS A 281 1.70 14.07 4.52
N SER A 282 1.93 14.58 5.72
CA SER A 282 2.25 16.00 5.93
C SER A 282 3.72 16.37 5.72
N LYS A 283 4.63 15.38 5.66
CA LYS A 283 6.06 15.62 5.44
C LYS A 283 6.34 15.70 3.93
N HIS A 284 6.92 16.82 3.49
CA HIS A 284 7.36 17.01 2.11
C HIS A 284 8.73 16.37 1.85
N GLY A 285 9.00 16.07 0.58
CA GLY A 285 10.30 15.51 0.15
C GLY A 285 10.37 14.00 0.21
N GLN A 286 9.23 13.34 0.34
CA GLN A 286 9.14 11.89 0.29
C GLN A 286 8.74 11.41 -1.10
N TYR A 287 9.31 10.29 -1.51
CA TYR A 287 9.08 9.76 -2.85
C TYR A 287 8.88 8.25 -2.81
N ARG A 288 7.99 7.76 -3.68
CA ARG A 288 7.83 6.34 -3.91
C ARG A 288 8.70 5.88 -5.08
N VAL A 289 9.52 4.88 -4.84
CA VAL A 289 10.30 4.16 -5.85
C VAL A 289 9.58 2.87 -6.23
N VAL A 290 9.43 2.61 -7.53
CA VAL A 290 8.86 1.37 -8.05
C VAL A 290 10.01 0.52 -8.59
N TYR A 291 10.64 -0.26 -7.73
CA TYR A 291 11.90 -0.95 -8.03
C TYR A 291 11.80 -2.17 -8.94
N PRO A 292 10.69 -2.94 -9.01
CA PRO A 292 10.64 -4.17 -9.82
C PRO A 292 10.14 -3.95 -11.26
N CYS A 293 10.03 -2.69 -11.72
CA CYS A 293 9.52 -2.37 -13.07
C CYS A 293 10.55 -2.57 -14.18
N VAL A 294 11.82 -2.74 -13.84
CA VAL A 294 12.95 -2.81 -14.77
C VAL A 294 13.80 -4.04 -14.48
N GLN A 295 14.70 -4.40 -15.39
CA GLN A 295 15.65 -5.49 -15.16
C GLN A 295 16.71 -5.08 -14.14
N PRO A 296 17.40 -6.03 -13.45
CA PRO A 296 18.37 -5.72 -12.41
C PRO A 296 19.55 -4.84 -12.85
N ASP A 297 20.00 -4.96 -14.09
CA ASP A 297 21.04 -4.13 -14.68
C ASP A 297 20.56 -2.69 -14.91
N GLU A 298 19.36 -2.52 -15.41
CA GLU A 298 18.71 -1.20 -15.56
C GLU A 298 18.46 -0.54 -14.19
N LEU A 299 18.05 -1.32 -13.18
CA LEU A 299 17.88 -0.82 -11.81
C LEU A 299 19.25 -0.37 -11.23
N THR A 300 20.30 -1.15 -11.45
CA THR A 300 21.66 -0.79 -11.01
C THR A 300 22.12 0.52 -11.65
N GLU A 301 21.92 0.68 -12.95
CA GLU A 301 22.23 1.91 -13.68
C GLU A 301 21.44 3.10 -13.12
N ALA A 302 20.10 2.93 -12.91
CA ALA A 302 19.25 3.98 -12.36
C ALA A 302 19.71 4.41 -10.96
N MET A 303 20.03 3.46 -10.08
CA MET A 303 20.54 3.76 -8.74
C MET A 303 21.89 4.47 -8.80
N GLY A 304 22.79 4.08 -9.72
CA GLY A 304 24.06 4.76 -9.95
C GLY A 304 23.90 6.22 -10.44
N ARG A 305 22.90 6.49 -11.28
CA ARG A 305 22.56 7.85 -11.70
C ARG A 305 22.02 8.69 -10.54
N LEU A 306 21.11 8.11 -9.75
CA LEU A 306 20.56 8.78 -8.58
C LEU A 306 21.65 9.07 -7.54
N ALA A 307 22.61 8.16 -7.33
CA ALA A 307 23.74 8.39 -6.43
C ALA A 307 24.58 9.60 -6.87
N ARG A 308 24.90 9.72 -8.16
CA ARG A 308 25.62 10.89 -8.69
C ARG A 308 24.84 12.19 -8.50
N PHE A 309 23.52 12.15 -8.66
CA PHE A 309 22.65 13.30 -8.39
C PHE A 309 22.75 13.71 -6.92
N VAL A 310 22.57 12.77 -5.98
CA VAL A 310 22.68 13.00 -4.53
C VAL A 310 24.03 13.60 -4.17
N ASP A 311 25.12 13.03 -4.65
CA ASP A 311 26.48 13.52 -4.38
C ASP A 311 26.68 14.95 -4.90
N SER A 312 26.15 15.26 -6.08
CA SER A 312 26.24 16.61 -6.66
C SER A 312 25.49 17.68 -5.86
N ARG A 313 24.47 17.27 -5.08
CA ARG A 313 23.68 18.18 -4.23
C ARG A 313 24.27 18.40 -2.85
N ARG A 314 25.17 17.50 -2.41
CA ARG A 314 25.90 17.61 -1.15
C ARG A 314 27.25 18.31 -1.29
N SER A 315 27.72 18.52 -2.54
CA SER A 315 28.97 19.23 -2.85
C SER A 315 28.75 20.74 -2.90
#